data_d4289d49d5a0c8e3681b53b4fa4ce0b4
#
_entry.id   d4289d49d5a0c8e3681b53b4fa4ce0b4
#
_cell.length_a   1.000
_cell.length_b   1.000
_cell.length_c   1.000
_cell.angle_alpha   90.00
_cell.angle_beta   90.00
_cell.angle_gamma   90.00
#
_symmetry.space_group_name_H-M   'P 1'
#
loop_
_entity.id
_entity.type
_entity.pdbx_description
1 polymer ?
#
loop_
_entity_poly.entity_id
_entity_poly.type
_entity_poly.pdbx_seq_one_letter_code
_entity_poly.pdbx_strand_id
1 'polypeptide(L)'
;MIYKRLGDIATYINGYPFKPEDRGTTGLPIIRIQDLTGNAYDLGFYDGNYPERIEINDGDVLISWSASLGVYVWNRGKALLNQHIFKVAFDKCAVNKQYFVYAVQHKLQEMETKAHGATMKHIVKKDFDNTVIPFPTLEEQEKIAKIINHASGIIFARQQQLQKLDELVKARFVELFGDPILNPKGFPVYRMDEVVEFQGGSQPDKKYFEYEPTEDNIRLIQIT
;
A
#
# COMPACT_ATOMS: atom_id res chain seq x y z
N MET A 1 -4.01 29.97 4.97
CA MET A 1 -3.49 28.78 4.26
C MET A 1 -4.09 28.78 2.86
N ILE A 2 -3.26 28.71 1.82
CA ILE A 2 -3.72 28.70 0.43
C ILE A 2 -4.06 27.25 0.07
N TYR A 3 -5.07 27.06 -0.75
CA TYR A 3 -5.48 25.76 -1.29
C TYR A 3 -5.44 25.79 -2.80
N LYS A 4 -5.06 24.68 -3.44
CA LYS A 4 -5.08 24.54 -4.91
C LYS A 4 -5.77 23.24 -5.30
N ARG A 5 -6.43 23.25 -6.47
CA ARG A 5 -6.95 22.03 -7.10
C ARG A 5 -5.79 21.22 -7.68
N LEU A 6 -5.90 19.91 -7.65
CA LEU A 6 -4.88 19.03 -8.25
C LEU A 6 -4.68 19.35 -9.73
N GLY A 7 -5.78 19.62 -10.48
CA GLY A 7 -5.71 20.01 -11.87
C GLY A 7 -4.99 21.34 -12.16
N ASP A 8 -4.81 22.21 -11.15
CA ASP A 8 -4.05 23.47 -11.25
C ASP A 8 -2.55 23.27 -10.90
N ILE A 9 -2.18 22.12 -10.39
CA ILE A 9 -0.79 21.82 -9.96
C ILE A 9 -0.04 21.05 -11.04
N ALA A 10 -0.67 20.06 -11.66
CA ALA A 10 -0.02 19.15 -12.58
C ALA A 10 -0.98 18.64 -13.66
N THR A 11 -0.44 18.05 -14.72
CA THR A 11 -1.19 17.29 -15.71
C THR A 11 -1.14 15.80 -15.36
N TYR A 12 -2.30 15.14 -15.37
CA TYR A 12 -2.47 13.71 -15.09
C TYR A 12 -2.66 12.94 -16.38
N ILE A 13 -1.63 12.19 -16.78
CA ILE A 13 -1.58 11.43 -18.02
C ILE A 13 -2.03 10.01 -17.72
N ASN A 14 -3.13 9.59 -18.33
CA ASN A 14 -3.63 8.23 -18.16
C ASN A 14 -2.78 7.23 -18.93
N GLY A 15 -2.60 6.05 -18.36
CA GLY A 15 -1.94 4.93 -19.02
C GLY A 15 -2.74 4.40 -20.23
N TYR A 16 -2.15 3.43 -20.92
CA TYR A 16 -2.71 2.83 -22.14
C TYR A 16 -3.54 1.58 -21.81
N PRO A 17 -4.68 1.34 -22.49
CA PRO A 17 -5.53 0.18 -22.25
C PRO A 17 -4.97 -1.06 -22.95
N PHE A 18 -3.86 -1.61 -22.43
CA PHE A 18 -3.33 -2.87 -22.92
C PHE A 18 -4.33 -4.01 -22.75
N LYS A 19 -4.49 -4.78 -23.82
CA LYS A 19 -5.33 -5.98 -23.82
C LYS A 19 -4.54 -7.18 -23.32
N PRO A 20 -5.20 -8.28 -22.94
CA PRO A 20 -4.51 -9.52 -22.54
C PRO A 20 -3.51 -10.04 -23.59
N GLU A 21 -3.86 -9.93 -24.88
CA GLU A 21 -3.02 -10.33 -26.01
C GLU A 21 -1.78 -9.46 -26.23
N ASP A 22 -1.78 -8.23 -25.72
CA ASP A 22 -0.64 -7.31 -25.78
C ASP A 22 0.49 -7.71 -24.79
N ARG A 23 0.22 -8.66 -23.90
CA ARG A 23 1.13 -9.03 -22.81
C ARG A 23 2.02 -10.19 -23.25
N GLY A 24 3.21 -9.84 -23.75
CA GLY A 24 4.26 -10.76 -24.14
C GLY A 24 5.31 -10.98 -23.05
N THR A 25 6.45 -11.53 -23.49
CA THR A 25 7.63 -11.84 -22.64
C THR A 25 8.83 -10.95 -22.96
N THR A 26 8.72 -10.07 -23.97
CA THR A 26 9.80 -9.20 -24.47
C THR A 26 9.36 -7.74 -24.47
N GLY A 27 10.31 -6.81 -24.48
CA GLY A 27 10.06 -5.38 -24.50
C GLY A 27 10.05 -4.72 -23.13
N LEU A 28 9.27 -3.65 -22.97
CA LEU A 28 9.15 -2.92 -21.71
C LEU A 28 8.05 -3.53 -20.84
N PRO A 29 8.24 -3.58 -19.50
CA PRO A 29 7.22 -4.09 -18.60
C PRO A 29 5.99 -3.18 -18.58
N ILE A 30 4.80 -3.77 -18.59
CA ILE A 30 3.52 -3.08 -18.42
C ILE A 30 3.17 -3.05 -16.93
N ILE A 31 3.07 -1.85 -16.36
CA ILE A 31 2.78 -1.65 -14.94
C ILE A 31 1.30 -1.47 -14.71
N ARG A 32 0.72 -2.36 -13.92
CA ARG A 32 -0.68 -2.38 -13.48
C ARG A 32 -0.78 -2.02 -12.00
N ILE A 33 -1.98 -1.83 -11.48
CA ILE A 33 -2.21 -1.56 -10.06
C ILE A 33 -1.65 -2.68 -9.17
N GLN A 34 -1.80 -3.95 -9.59
CA GLN A 34 -1.26 -5.10 -8.86
C GLN A 34 0.27 -5.04 -8.72
N ASP A 35 0.97 -4.53 -9.75
CA ASP A 35 2.42 -4.38 -9.71
C ASP A 35 2.87 -3.25 -8.76
N LEU A 36 2.01 -2.25 -8.54
CA LEU A 36 2.26 -1.18 -7.57
C LEU A 36 1.97 -1.61 -6.13
N THR A 37 0.98 -2.49 -5.93
CA THR A 37 0.55 -2.96 -4.61
C THR A 37 1.28 -4.21 -4.12
N GLY A 38 2.14 -4.81 -4.96
CA GLY A 38 2.87 -6.05 -4.64
C GLY A 38 2.03 -7.32 -4.76
N ASN A 39 0.83 -7.24 -5.37
CA ASN A 39 -0.09 -8.35 -5.54
C ASN A 39 -0.07 -8.95 -6.97
N ALA A 40 0.97 -8.66 -7.75
CA ALA A 40 1.10 -9.19 -9.09
C ALA A 40 1.62 -10.64 -9.07
N TYR A 41 0.98 -11.51 -9.84
CA TYR A 41 1.43 -12.89 -10.04
C TYR A 41 2.41 -13.00 -11.20
N ASP A 42 2.31 -12.10 -12.18
CA ASP A 42 3.11 -12.06 -13.39
C ASP A 42 3.31 -10.64 -13.89
N LEU A 43 4.45 -10.37 -14.47
CA LEU A 43 4.76 -9.12 -15.15
C LEU A 43 4.65 -9.36 -16.66
N GLY A 44 3.76 -8.62 -17.35
CA GLY A 44 3.65 -8.64 -18.80
C GLY A 44 4.56 -7.60 -19.43
N PHE A 45 5.09 -7.89 -20.61
CA PHE A 45 5.98 -7.03 -21.38
C PHE A 45 5.33 -6.66 -22.71
N TYR A 46 5.77 -5.56 -23.30
CA TYR A 46 5.29 -5.09 -24.60
C TYR A 46 6.41 -4.49 -25.43
N ASP A 47 6.53 -4.95 -26.68
CA ASP A 47 7.52 -4.52 -27.66
C ASP A 47 6.91 -3.88 -28.92
N GLY A 48 5.59 -3.70 -28.95
CA GLY A 48 4.90 -3.04 -30.05
C GLY A 48 4.93 -1.51 -29.97
N ASN A 49 4.18 -0.86 -30.85
CA ASN A 49 4.07 0.60 -30.89
C ASN A 49 3.16 1.12 -29.78
N TYR A 50 3.60 2.13 -29.05
CA TYR A 50 2.85 2.79 -27.98
C TYR A 50 3.09 4.31 -27.99
N PRO A 51 2.16 5.10 -27.41
CA PRO A 51 2.38 6.53 -27.24
C PRO A 51 3.48 6.79 -26.21
N GLU A 52 4.51 7.57 -26.55
CA GLU A 52 5.66 7.87 -25.67
C GLU A 52 5.22 8.44 -24.30
N ARG A 53 4.10 9.18 -24.27
CA ARG A 53 3.57 9.78 -23.02
C ARG A 53 3.27 8.78 -21.90
N ILE A 54 3.08 7.49 -22.20
CA ILE A 54 2.83 6.44 -21.20
C ILE A 54 4.10 5.79 -20.67
N GLU A 55 5.25 6.15 -21.18
CA GLU A 55 6.52 5.72 -20.59
C GLU A 55 6.70 6.33 -19.21
N ILE A 56 7.17 5.51 -18.29
CA ILE A 56 7.55 5.90 -16.95
C ILE A 56 9.01 5.58 -16.69
N ASN A 57 9.66 6.42 -15.90
CA ASN A 57 11.05 6.31 -15.51
C ASN A 57 11.19 6.51 -14.00
N ASP A 58 12.35 6.17 -13.44
CA ASP A 58 12.63 6.34 -12.03
C ASP A 58 12.39 7.80 -11.59
N GLY A 59 11.70 7.95 -10.48
CA GLY A 59 11.29 9.22 -9.92
C GLY A 59 9.96 9.77 -10.44
N ASP A 60 9.30 9.12 -11.40
CA ASP A 60 7.94 9.49 -11.82
C ASP A 60 6.94 9.22 -10.68
N VAL A 61 5.99 10.13 -10.51
CA VAL A 61 4.89 9.97 -9.55
C VAL A 61 3.70 9.34 -10.28
N LEU A 62 3.22 8.24 -9.74
CA LEU A 62 2.09 7.48 -10.25
C LEU A 62 0.93 7.52 -9.25
N ILE A 63 -0.30 7.61 -9.75
CA ILE A 63 -1.50 7.63 -8.92
C ILE A 63 -2.49 6.61 -9.47
N SER A 64 -2.79 5.58 -8.68
CA SER A 64 -3.89 4.67 -8.99
C SER A 64 -5.21 5.28 -8.55
N TRP A 65 -6.18 5.33 -9.47
CA TRP A 65 -7.48 5.97 -9.26
C TRP A 65 -8.68 4.99 -9.31
N SER A 66 -8.40 3.71 -9.37
CA SER A 66 -9.39 2.63 -9.41
C SER A 66 -8.93 1.44 -8.59
N ALA A 67 -9.86 0.66 -8.07
CA ALA A 67 -9.64 -0.52 -7.22
C ALA A 67 -8.87 -0.19 -5.93
N SER A 68 -7.54 -0.17 -5.97
CA SER A 68 -6.68 0.24 -4.85
C SER A 68 -6.14 1.64 -5.12
N LEU A 69 -6.68 2.64 -4.41
CA LEU A 69 -6.23 4.02 -4.52
C LEU A 69 -4.85 4.18 -3.87
N GLY A 70 -3.95 4.91 -4.52
CA GLY A 70 -2.62 5.15 -3.95
C GLY A 70 -1.75 6.07 -4.77
N VAL A 71 -0.70 6.59 -4.13
CA VAL A 71 0.34 7.40 -4.76
C VAL A 71 1.68 6.69 -4.60
N TYR A 72 2.42 6.58 -5.69
CA TYR A 72 3.66 5.83 -5.74
C TYR A 72 4.75 6.67 -6.42
N VAL A 73 5.98 6.57 -5.94
CA VAL A 73 7.15 7.07 -6.64
C VAL A 73 7.82 5.87 -7.30
N TRP A 74 7.86 5.88 -8.63
CA TRP A 74 8.43 4.77 -9.41
C TRP A 74 9.94 4.70 -9.26
N ASN A 75 10.52 3.51 -9.12
CA ASN A 75 11.96 3.30 -8.90
C ASN A 75 12.46 1.94 -9.46
N ARG A 76 11.81 1.43 -10.50
CA ARG A 76 12.14 0.10 -11.07
C ARG A 76 12.48 0.17 -12.56
N GLY A 77 13.09 1.31 -12.99
CA GLY A 77 13.54 1.51 -14.36
C GLY A 77 12.44 1.90 -15.34
N LYS A 78 12.74 1.86 -16.63
CA LYS A 78 11.83 2.25 -17.71
C LYS A 78 10.72 1.21 -17.87
N ALA A 79 9.45 1.68 -17.94
CA ALA A 79 8.28 0.83 -18.08
C ALA A 79 7.12 1.53 -18.80
N LEU A 80 6.05 0.81 -19.07
CA LEU A 80 4.83 1.31 -19.71
C LEU A 80 3.65 1.31 -18.72
N LEU A 81 2.90 2.38 -18.70
CA LEU A 81 1.81 2.56 -17.77
C LEU A 81 0.49 2.03 -18.33
N ASN A 82 -0.13 1.08 -17.62
CA ASN A 82 -1.46 0.59 -17.97
C ASN A 82 -2.55 1.58 -17.56
N GLN A 83 -3.74 1.45 -18.14
CA GLN A 83 -4.93 2.21 -17.78
C GLN A 83 -5.21 2.14 -16.26
N HIS A 84 -6.01 3.09 -15.74
CA HIS A 84 -6.37 3.21 -14.32
C HIS A 84 -5.25 3.72 -13.41
N ILE A 85 -4.12 4.13 -13.99
CA ILE A 85 -3.04 4.80 -13.29
C ILE A 85 -2.71 6.09 -14.03
N PHE A 86 -2.56 7.20 -13.30
CA PHE A 86 -2.02 8.45 -13.82
C PHE A 86 -0.52 8.53 -13.63
N LYS A 87 0.20 9.00 -14.65
CA LYS A 87 1.54 9.61 -14.49
C LYS A 87 1.34 11.10 -14.23
N VAL A 88 2.03 11.65 -13.25
CA VAL A 88 1.96 13.07 -12.88
C VAL A 88 3.04 13.84 -13.61
N ALA A 89 2.65 14.77 -14.48
CA ALA A 89 3.55 15.76 -15.08
C ALA A 89 3.42 17.08 -14.33
N PHE A 90 4.46 17.49 -13.60
CA PHE A 90 4.52 18.73 -12.84
C PHE A 90 4.83 19.93 -13.76
N ASP A 91 3.87 20.32 -14.59
CA ASP A 91 4.02 21.28 -15.68
C ASP A 91 3.30 22.62 -15.44
N LYS A 92 2.54 22.77 -14.34
CA LYS A 92 1.68 23.95 -14.14
C LYS A 92 2.17 24.90 -13.05
N CYS A 93 2.80 24.39 -12.00
CA CYS A 93 3.39 25.23 -10.98
C CYS A 93 4.54 24.53 -10.24
N ALA A 94 5.40 25.31 -9.60
CA ALA A 94 6.45 24.79 -8.74
C ALA A 94 5.82 24.11 -7.51
N VAL A 95 6.20 22.87 -7.26
CA VAL A 95 5.75 22.06 -6.12
C VAL A 95 6.86 21.13 -5.66
N ASN A 96 7.01 20.96 -4.36
CA ASN A 96 7.87 19.91 -3.83
C ASN A 96 7.20 18.55 -4.08
N LYS A 97 7.86 17.68 -4.86
CA LYS A 97 7.32 16.38 -5.28
C LYS A 97 6.92 15.50 -4.09
N GLN A 98 7.75 15.45 -3.05
CA GLN A 98 7.50 14.63 -1.88
C GLN A 98 6.31 15.15 -1.05
N TYR A 99 6.21 16.48 -0.88
CA TYR A 99 5.05 17.12 -0.28
C TYR A 99 3.76 16.75 -1.04
N PHE A 100 3.80 16.87 -2.37
CA PHE A 100 2.66 16.50 -3.23
C PHE A 100 2.23 15.06 -3.00
N VAL A 101 3.18 14.12 -2.98
CA VAL A 101 2.90 12.70 -2.70
C VAL A 101 2.14 12.53 -1.38
N TYR A 102 2.61 13.13 -0.30
CA TYR A 102 1.97 13.05 1.01
C TYR A 102 0.58 13.70 1.04
N ALA A 103 0.45 14.89 0.46
CA ALA A 103 -0.82 15.62 0.44
C ALA A 103 -1.90 14.86 -0.36
N VAL A 104 -1.53 14.27 -1.50
CA VAL A 104 -2.46 13.47 -2.31
C VAL A 104 -2.77 12.14 -1.64
N GLN A 105 -1.77 11.46 -1.07
CA GLN A 105 -1.99 10.20 -0.35
C GLN A 105 -3.00 10.37 0.81
N HIS A 106 -2.83 11.41 1.60
CA HIS A 106 -3.76 11.74 2.69
C HIS A 106 -5.17 12.01 2.15
N LYS A 107 -5.28 12.74 1.03
CA LYS A 107 -6.58 13.06 0.41
C LYS A 107 -7.28 11.84 -0.16
N LEU A 108 -6.55 10.92 -0.78
CA LEU A 108 -7.09 9.66 -1.25
C LEU A 108 -7.63 8.80 -0.09
N GLN A 109 -6.93 8.76 1.04
CA GLN A 109 -7.40 8.06 2.25
C GLN A 109 -8.70 8.65 2.79
N GLU A 110 -8.85 9.99 2.82
CA GLU A 110 -10.12 10.63 3.18
C GLU A 110 -11.26 10.24 2.23
N MET A 111 -10.96 10.15 0.93
CA MET A 111 -11.95 9.75 -0.08
C MET A 111 -12.35 8.28 0.09
N GLU A 112 -11.41 7.41 0.41
CA GLU A 112 -11.67 6.00 0.70
C GLU A 112 -12.57 5.79 1.91
N THR A 113 -12.32 6.50 3.01
CA THR A 113 -13.13 6.39 4.23
C THR A 113 -14.56 6.86 4.04
N LYS A 114 -14.77 7.87 3.18
CA LYS A 114 -16.11 8.40 2.85
C LYS A 114 -16.90 7.52 1.88
N ALA A 115 -16.23 6.66 1.12
CA ALA A 115 -16.84 5.78 0.10
C ALA A 115 -17.31 4.42 0.66
N HIS A 116 -17.54 4.29 1.96
CA HIS A 116 -18.04 3.07 2.59
C HIS A 116 -19.40 2.68 2.02
N GLY A 117 -19.46 1.56 1.27
CA GLY A 117 -20.67 0.96 0.71
C GLY A 117 -20.72 0.79 -0.81
N ALA A 118 -19.77 1.30 -1.58
CA ALA A 118 -19.73 1.11 -3.04
C ALA A 118 -18.81 -0.06 -3.42
N THR A 119 -19.31 -0.93 -4.28
CA THR A 119 -18.65 -2.19 -4.71
C THR A 119 -17.36 -1.97 -5.52
N MET A 120 -17.09 -0.77 -6.01
CA MET A 120 -15.89 -0.40 -6.74
C MET A 120 -15.52 1.06 -6.50
N LYS A 121 -14.41 1.29 -5.82
CA LYS A 121 -13.88 2.64 -5.60
C LYS A 121 -13.26 3.14 -6.90
N HIS A 122 -13.90 4.11 -7.53
CA HIS A 122 -13.47 4.70 -8.80
C HIS A 122 -13.55 6.21 -8.71
N ILE A 123 -12.44 6.89 -8.93
CA ILE A 123 -12.42 8.36 -8.94
C ILE A 123 -12.45 8.84 -10.39
N VAL A 124 -13.49 9.56 -10.75
CA VAL A 124 -13.59 10.17 -12.08
C VAL A 124 -12.54 11.27 -12.21
N LYS A 125 -11.86 11.36 -13.36
CA LYS A 125 -10.78 12.33 -13.61
C LYS A 125 -11.20 13.76 -13.25
N LYS A 126 -12.43 14.17 -13.57
CA LYS A 126 -12.95 15.50 -13.25
C LYS A 126 -12.98 15.77 -11.74
N ASP A 127 -13.38 14.79 -10.95
CA ASP A 127 -13.45 14.91 -9.49
C ASP A 127 -12.05 14.92 -8.89
N PHE A 128 -11.14 14.12 -9.46
CA PHE A 128 -9.73 14.12 -9.09
C PHE A 128 -9.08 15.49 -9.38
N ASP A 129 -9.25 16.04 -10.59
CA ASP A 129 -8.72 17.35 -10.97
C ASP A 129 -9.28 18.49 -10.08
N ASN A 130 -10.53 18.39 -9.62
CA ASN A 130 -11.18 19.35 -8.71
C ASN A 130 -10.85 19.12 -7.23
N THR A 131 -10.19 18.03 -6.87
CA THR A 131 -9.78 17.76 -5.50
C THR A 131 -8.81 18.82 -5.02
N VAL A 132 -9.06 19.37 -3.83
CA VAL A 132 -8.30 20.49 -3.27
C VAL A 132 -7.35 19.99 -2.20
N ILE A 133 -6.10 20.43 -2.26
CA ILE A 133 -5.09 20.18 -1.23
C ILE A 133 -4.55 21.49 -0.66
N PRO A 134 -4.07 21.50 0.59
CA PRO A 134 -3.30 22.63 1.11
C PRO A 134 -2.09 22.88 0.21
N PHE A 135 -1.78 24.15 -0.04
CA PHE A 135 -0.66 24.52 -0.91
C PHE A 135 0.13 25.67 -0.31
N PRO A 136 0.94 25.40 0.71
CA PRO A 136 1.80 26.38 1.34
C PRO A 136 2.95 26.82 0.41
N THR A 137 3.79 27.71 0.85
CA THR A 137 4.99 28.13 0.11
C THR A 137 5.92 26.94 -0.15
N LEU A 138 6.75 27.03 -1.18
CA LEU A 138 7.67 25.93 -1.53
C LEU A 138 8.63 25.60 -0.36
N GLU A 139 9.08 26.62 0.38
CA GLU A 139 9.91 26.43 1.59
C GLU A 139 9.17 25.65 2.69
N GLU A 140 7.91 25.97 2.92
CA GLU A 140 7.08 25.24 3.89
C GLU A 140 6.80 23.80 3.42
N GLN A 141 6.54 23.58 2.13
CA GLN A 141 6.39 22.25 1.53
C GLN A 141 7.64 21.40 1.79
N GLU A 142 8.83 21.95 1.59
CA GLU A 142 10.10 21.27 1.85
C GLU A 142 10.28 20.91 3.32
N LYS A 143 9.96 21.85 4.23
CA LYS A 143 10.02 21.61 5.68
C LYS A 143 9.07 20.48 6.09
N ILE A 144 7.82 20.53 5.61
CA ILE A 144 6.82 19.48 5.88
C ILE A 144 7.29 18.12 5.35
N ALA A 145 7.75 18.08 4.10
CA ALA A 145 8.24 16.84 3.49
C ALA A 145 9.42 16.25 4.26
N LYS A 146 10.37 17.06 4.72
CA LYS A 146 11.50 16.61 5.54
C LYS A 146 11.06 16.00 6.87
N ILE A 147 10.12 16.64 7.56
CA ILE A 147 9.58 16.14 8.83
C ILE A 147 8.89 14.78 8.63
N ILE A 148 8.02 14.67 7.64
CA ILE A 148 7.30 13.43 7.36
C ILE A 148 8.26 12.32 6.92
N ASN A 149 9.23 12.61 6.06
CA ASN A 149 10.27 11.66 5.66
C ASN A 149 11.06 11.13 6.87
N HIS A 150 11.43 12.02 7.79
CA HIS A 150 12.15 11.62 9.00
C HIS A 150 11.32 10.71 9.88
N ALA A 151 10.06 11.06 10.12
CA ALA A 151 9.13 10.23 10.89
C ALA A 151 8.89 8.85 10.23
N SER A 152 8.67 8.83 8.91
CA SER A 152 8.51 7.58 8.14
C SER A 152 9.77 6.71 8.21
N GLY A 153 10.95 7.32 8.14
CA GLY A 153 12.23 6.62 8.30
C GLY A 153 12.38 5.97 9.67
N ILE A 154 11.97 6.65 10.74
CA ILE A 154 11.98 6.09 12.10
C ILE A 154 11.00 4.89 12.19
N ILE A 155 9.79 5.04 11.67
CA ILE A 155 8.78 3.96 11.67
C ILE A 155 9.33 2.73 10.94
N PHE A 156 9.87 2.93 9.74
CA PHE A 156 10.46 1.84 8.95
C PHE A 156 11.62 1.14 9.68
N ALA A 157 12.53 1.91 10.28
CA ALA A 157 13.64 1.35 11.06
C ALA A 157 13.15 0.53 12.27
N ARG A 158 12.09 0.99 12.94
CA ARG A 158 11.48 0.26 14.06
C ARG A 158 10.79 -1.03 13.61
N GLN A 159 10.10 -1.02 12.49
CA GLN A 159 9.52 -2.23 11.92
C GLN A 159 10.59 -3.27 11.59
N GLN A 160 11.70 -2.85 10.99
CA GLN A 160 12.84 -3.74 10.74
C GLN A 160 13.47 -4.28 12.04
N GLN A 161 13.56 -3.45 13.09
CA GLN A 161 14.05 -3.91 14.39
C GLN A 161 13.14 -4.98 15.00
N LEU A 162 11.81 -4.78 14.94
CA LEU A 162 10.85 -5.78 15.41
C LEU A 162 11.02 -7.11 14.66
N GLN A 163 11.09 -7.05 13.32
CA GLN A 163 11.31 -8.25 12.51
C GLN A 163 12.60 -9.00 12.92
N LYS A 164 13.71 -8.27 13.11
CA LYS A 164 14.98 -8.88 13.55
C LYS A 164 14.90 -9.47 14.94
N LEU A 165 14.12 -8.88 15.84
CA LEU A 165 13.88 -9.45 17.16
C LEU A 165 13.09 -10.76 17.08
N ASP A 166 12.07 -10.84 16.23
CA ASP A 166 11.32 -12.08 15.98
C ASP A 166 12.22 -13.18 15.38
N GLU A 167 13.09 -12.81 14.45
CA GLU A 167 14.09 -13.72 13.88
C GLU A 167 15.07 -14.21 14.95
N LEU A 168 15.52 -13.32 15.85
CA LEU A 168 16.42 -13.66 16.95
C LEU A 168 15.76 -14.63 17.93
N VAL A 169 14.49 -14.42 18.28
CA VAL A 169 13.74 -15.33 19.16
C VAL A 169 13.68 -16.73 18.55
N LYS A 170 13.34 -16.81 17.24
CA LYS A 170 13.32 -18.10 16.51
C LYS A 170 14.70 -18.76 16.47
N ALA A 171 15.74 -18.00 16.14
CA ALA A 171 17.11 -18.51 16.10
C ALA A 171 17.57 -19.00 17.47
N ARG A 172 17.25 -18.27 18.56
CA ARG A 172 17.59 -18.66 19.93
C ARG A 172 16.84 -19.91 20.38
N PHE A 173 15.57 -20.04 19.96
CA PHE A 173 14.82 -21.27 20.19
C PHE A 173 15.52 -22.49 19.55
N VAL A 174 15.88 -22.37 18.27
CA VAL A 174 16.56 -23.45 17.52
C VAL A 174 17.96 -23.76 18.14
N GLU A 175 18.69 -22.73 18.56
CA GLU A 175 19.98 -22.90 19.23
C GLU A 175 19.84 -23.70 20.56
N LEU A 176 18.85 -23.34 21.37
CA LEU A 176 18.64 -23.94 22.67
C LEU A 176 18.03 -25.36 22.59
N PHE A 177 17.05 -25.54 21.72
CA PHE A 177 16.24 -26.76 21.66
C PHE A 177 16.50 -27.62 20.41
N GLY A 178 17.18 -27.09 19.39
CA GLY A 178 17.32 -27.73 18.09
C GLY A 178 16.10 -27.46 17.19
N ASP A 179 16.21 -27.87 15.94
CA ASP A 179 15.09 -27.80 15.01
C ASP A 179 13.97 -28.75 15.48
N PRO A 180 12.75 -28.27 15.74
CA PRO A 180 11.66 -29.07 16.27
C PRO A 180 11.17 -30.16 15.32
N ILE A 181 11.42 -30.02 14.01
CA ILE A 181 11.05 -31.02 12.99
C ILE A 181 12.09 -32.14 12.96
N LEU A 182 13.35 -31.77 12.94
CA LEU A 182 14.47 -32.73 12.89
C LEU A 182 14.80 -33.36 14.24
N ASN A 183 14.42 -32.69 15.33
CA ASN A 183 14.69 -33.12 16.72
C ASN A 183 16.12 -33.62 16.97
N PRO A 184 17.16 -32.86 16.61
CA PRO A 184 18.56 -33.35 16.69
C PRO A 184 19.04 -33.61 18.11
N LYS A 185 18.33 -33.09 19.12
CA LYS A 185 18.64 -33.30 20.54
C LYS A 185 17.90 -34.49 21.15
N GLY A 186 17.04 -35.16 20.37
CA GLY A 186 16.35 -36.38 20.82
C GLY A 186 15.33 -36.15 21.93
N PHE A 187 14.67 -34.99 21.98
CA PHE A 187 13.61 -34.74 22.95
C PHE A 187 12.44 -35.73 22.74
N PRO A 188 11.77 -36.17 23.81
CA PRO A 188 10.61 -37.01 23.69
C PRO A 188 9.49 -36.29 22.91
N VAL A 189 8.87 -37.02 22.01
CA VAL A 189 7.76 -36.51 21.17
C VAL A 189 6.45 -37.10 21.69
N TYR A 190 5.51 -36.22 21.97
CA TYR A 190 4.18 -36.57 22.42
C TYR A 190 3.15 -36.06 21.45
N ARG A 191 2.01 -36.69 21.43
CA ARG A 191 0.84 -36.12 20.69
C ARG A 191 0.29 -34.94 21.47
N MET A 192 -0.26 -33.98 20.77
CA MET A 192 -0.77 -32.76 21.39
C MET A 192 -1.90 -33.04 22.39
N ASP A 193 -2.76 -34.03 22.08
CA ASP A 193 -3.84 -34.50 22.96
C ASP A 193 -3.39 -35.23 24.21
N GLU A 194 -2.12 -35.64 24.28
CA GLU A 194 -1.53 -36.27 25.46
C GLU A 194 -0.97 -35.24 26.49
N VAL A 195 -0.64 -34.02 26.02
CA VAL A 195 0.05 -33.02 26.85
C VAL A 195 -0.77 -31.75 27.07
N VAL A 196 -1.84 -31.53 26.30
CA VAL A 196 -2.70 -30.35 26.38
C VAL A 196 -4.15 -30.74 26.25
N GLU A 197 -5.00 -30.24 27.11
CA GLU A 197 -6.46 -30.30 26.96
C GLU A 197 -6.93 -29.09 26.14
N PHE A 198 -7.65 -29.38 25.06
CA PHE A 198 -8.21 -28.35 24.20
C PHE A 198 -9.62 -28.00 24.61
N GLN A 199 -9.83 -26.79 25.08
CA GLN A 199 -11.15 -26.28 25.37
C GLN A 199 -11.60 -25.33 24.24
N GLY A 200 -12.61 -25.73 23.51
CA GLY A 200 -13.25 -24.88 22.50
C GLY A 200 -13.95 -23.69 23.12
N GLY A 201 -13.81 -22.52 22.53
CA GLY A 201 -14.64 -21.38 22.92
C GLY A 201 -16.10 -21.59 22.54
N SER A 202 -17.02 -21.01 23.28
CA SER A 202 -18.43 -20.94 22.89
C SER A 202 -18.73 -19.57 22.28
N GLN A 203 -19.60 -19.57 21.28
CA GLN A 203 -20.08 -18.33 20.70
C GLN A 203 -21.41 -17.97 21.37
N PRO A 204 -21.47 -16.89 22.17
CA PRO A 204 -22.74 -16.43 22.72
C PRO A 204 -23.71 -16.01 21.61
N ASP A 205 -25.00 -16.10 21.90
CA ASP A 205 -26.04 -15.59 21.02
C ASP A 205 -25.81 -14.07 20.77
N LYS A 206 -25.97 -13.63 19.51
CA LYS A 206 -25.80 -12.21 19.12
C LYS A 206 -26.68 -11.24 19.92
N LYS A 207 -27.78 -11.69 20.48
CA LYS A 207 -28.66 -10.90 21.37
C LYS A 207 -27.99 -10.42 22.66
N TYR A 208 -26.86 -11.04 23.05
CA TYR A 208 -26.08 -10.66 24.23
C TYR A 208 -24.86 -9.78 23.88
N PHE A 209 -24.70 -9.41 22.61
CA PHE A 209 -23.59 -8.56 22.20
C PHE A 209 -23.89 -7.11 22.52
N GLU A 210 -22.99 -6.51 23.30
CA GLU A 210 -22.97 -5.08 23.57
C GLU A 210 -21.73 -4.50 22.86
N TYR A 211 -21.92 -3.37 22.19
CA TYR A 211 -20.85 -2.75 21.39
C TYR A 211 -20.12 -1.64 22.17
N GLU A 212 -20.71 -1.21 23.28
CA GLU A 212 -20.11 -0.21 24.18
C GLU A 212 -19.46 -0.94 25.38
N PRO A 213 -18.20 -0.62 25.73
CA PRO A 213 -17.55 -1.21 26.88
C PRO A 213 -18.18 -0.71 28.18
N THR A 214 -18.60 -1.63 29.06
CA THR A 214 -19.08 -1.35 30.41
C THR A 214 -18.22 -2.09 31.43
N GLU A 215 -18.31 -1.75 32.72
CA GLU A 215 -17.56 -2.44 33.79
C GLU A 215 -17.97 -3.92 33.94
N ASP A 216 -19.18 -4.27 33.52
CA ASP A 216 -19.80 -5.58 33.73
C ASP A 216 -19.67 -6.50 32.48
N ASN A 217 -19.28 -6.00 31.32
CA ASN A 217 -19.17 -6.84 30.12
C ASN A 217 -17.75 -7.34 29.84
N ILE A 218 -17.65 -8.52 29.26
CA ILE A 218 -16.39 -9.19 28.92
C ILE A 218 -16.15 -9.06 27.40
N ARG A 219 -14.93 -8.70 27.04
CA ARG A 219 -14.53 -8.58 25.65
C ARG A 219 -14.53 -9.94 24.93
N LEU A 220 -15.38 -10.08 23.90
CA LEU A 220 -15.38 -11.25 23.05
C LEU A 220 -14.23 -11.14 22.03
N ILE A 221 -13.37 -12.16 21.99
CA ILE A 221 -12.31 -12.29 20.99
C ILE A 221 -12.75 -13.29 19.95
N GLN A 222 -12.84 -12.86 18.68
CA GLN A 222 -13.13 -13.72 17.54
C GLN A 222 -11.92 -13.72 16.60
N ILE A 223 -11.60 -14.88 16.04
CA ILE A 223 -10.65 -15.01 14.94
C ILE A 223 -11.45 -14.86 13.65
N THR A 224 -11.18 -13.81 12.88
CA THR A 224 -11.78 -13.54 11.57
C THR A 224 -10.81 -13.96 10.46
#